data_ab14e05216ff9e0e7b3a5d2fab04bd9f
#
_entry.id   ab14e05216ff9e0e7b3a5d2fab04bd9f
#
_cell.length_a   1.000
_cell.length_b   1.000
_cell.length_c   1.000
_cell.angle_alpha   90.00
_cell.angle_beta   90.00
_cell.angle_gamma   90.00
#
_symmetry.space_group_name_H-M   'P 1'
#
loop_
_entity.id
_entity.type
_entity.pdbx_description
1 polymer ?
#
loop_
_entity_poly.entity_id
_entity_poly.type
_entity_poly.pdbx_seq_one_letter_code
_entity_poly.pdbx_strand_id
1 'polypeptide(L)'
;MLFRSGQKKRENRQAVFLAETPFGHAEGSSLRIRLKHQSQHAQHQFGRVRLAVTSSGAYTEKEIPLKLEDWYSLGPFPTEGLSQNHGPEGAPIDLQQAFPSGGKVLKWAKETKYVDGQVHNLSIGDNTSLYLYRSIQSQSSRRVSLSLGSDDAIKVWLNQAQVMVNDVNRGVAADQDQAVLDLKPGANHLLMKVVNYGGASGFY
;
A
#
# COMPACT_ATOMS: atom_id res chain seq x y z
N MET A 1 -6.28 18.76 0.46
CA MET A 1 -6.22 17.56 1.32
C MET A 1 -7.17 17.74 2.49
N LEU A 2 -8.17 16.87 2.64
CA LEU A 2 -9.17 16.98 3.71
C LEU A 2 -8.81 15.97 4.81
N PHE A 3 -8.45 16.47 5.99
CA PHE A 3 -8.27 15.60 7.16
C PHE A 3 -9.62 15.38 7.83
N ARG A 4 -10.14 14.15 7.83
CA ARG A 4 -11.24 13.77 8.70
C ARG A 4 -10.67 13.30 10.04
N SER A 5 -10.87 14.06 11.10
CA SER A 5 -10.66 13.56 12.46
C SER A 5 -11.88 12.75 12.88
N GLY A 6 -11.75 11.43 12.93
CA GLY A 6 -12.69 10.59 13.64
C GLY A 6 -12.73 10.96 15.14
N GLN A 7 -13.89 10.78 15.77
CA GLN A 7 -14.16 11.16 17.15
C GLN A 7 -13.13 10.61 18.15
N LYS A 8 -12.78 11.44 19.13
CA LYS A 8 -12.36 11.12 20.50
C LYS A 8 -10.89 10.88 20.85
N LYS A 9 -9.89 11.30 20.07
CA LYS A 9 -8.54 11.33 20.66
C LYS A 9 -7.90 12.70 20.57
N ARG A 10 -7.52 13.28 21.70
CA ARG A 10 -6.65 14.45 21.78
C ARG A 10 -5.22 13.99 21.50
N GLU A 11 -4.86 13.89 20.24
CA GLU A 11 -3.53 13.48 19.80
C GLU A 11 -2.85 14.65 19.07
N ASN A 12 -1.54 14.76 19.24
CA ASN A 12 -0.75 15.63 18.40
C ASN A 12 -0.76 15.10 16.98
N ARG A 13 -1.16 15.91 16.04
CA ARG A 13 -1.21 15.56 14.62
C ARG A 13 -0.29 16.46 13.85
N GLN A 14 0.41 15.88 12.89
CA GLN A 14 1.30 16.59 11.98
C GLN A 14 0.78 16.45 10.55
N ALA A 15 0.78 17.54 9.81
CA ALA A 15 0.53 17.55 8.38
C ALA A 15 1.72 18.20 7.69
N VAL A 16 2.23 17.56 6.65
CA VAL A 16 3.32 18.07 5.83
C VAL A 16 2.76 18.42 4.46
N PHE A 17 3.03 19.62 3.99
CA PHE A 17 2.68 20.09 2.66
C PHE A 17 3.96 20.35 1.89
N LEU A 18 4.09 19.69 0.75
CA LEU A 18 5.21 19.89 -0.16
C LEU A 18 4.75 20.77 -1.31
N ALA A 19 5.58 21.72 -1.69
CA ALA A 19 5.38 22.45 -2.92
C ALA A 19 5.67 21.55 -4.11
N GLU A 20 4.81 21.58 -5.14
CA GLU A 20 5.03 20.82 -6.38
C GLU A 20 6.27 21.31 -7.13
N THR A 21 6.57 22.61 -6.99
CA THR A 21 7.78 23.22 -7.53
C THR A 21 8.49 23.98 -6.44
N PRO A 22 9.83 24.02 -6.43
CA PRO A 22 10.58 24.87 -5.54
C PRO A 22 10.13 26.33 -5.69
N PHE A 23 9.94 27.03 -4.59
CA PHE A 23 9.63 28.44 -4.59
C PHE A 23 10.54 29.18 -3.59
N GLY A 24 10.76 30.44 -3.85
CA GLY A 24 11.61 31.30 -3.04
C GLY A 24 12.48 32.21 -3.91
N HIS A 25 13.02 33.24 -3.29
CA HIS A 25 13.91 34.19 -3.93
C HIS A 25 15.17 34.33 -3.10
N ALA A 26 16.31 34.65 -3.75
CA ALA A 26 17.60 34.79 -3.10
C ALA A 26 17.57 35.92 -1.99
N GLU A 27 16.72 36.92 -2.18
CA GLU A 27 16.55 38.05 -1.26
C GLU A 27 15.51 37.79 -0.15
N GLY A 28 14.97 36.56 -0.09
CA GLY A 28 13.95 36.15 0.86
C GLY A 28 12.56 36.03 0.26
N SER A 29 11.68 35.40 1.00
CA SER A 29 10.29 35.13 0.59
C SER A 29 9.35 35.30 1.77
N SER A 30 8.16 35.82 1.51
CA SER A 30 7.07 35.90 2.48
C SER A 30 6.02 34.79 2.16
N LEU A 31 5.71 33.97 3.15
CA LEU A 31 4.71 32.91 3.00
C LEU A 31 3.47 33.27 3.84
N ARG A 32 2.31 33.33 3.19
CA ARG A 32 1.03 33.54 3.88
C ARG A 32 0.27 32.20 3.93
N ILE A 33 0.08 31.68 5.12
CA ILE A 33 -0.67 30.45 5.37
C ILE A 33 -2.05 30.80 5.90
N ARG A 34 -3.11 30.29 5.26
CA ARG A 34 -4.48 30.46 5.70
C ARG A 34 -5.06 29.12 6.10
N LEU A 35 -5.36 28.95 7.37
CA LEU A 35 -6.07 27.80 7.91
C LEU A 35 -7.57 28.09 7.91
N LYS A 36 -8.36 27.31 7.19
CA LYS A 36 -9.82 27.41 7.15
C LYS A 36 -10.43 26.23 7.88
N HIS A 37 -11.27 26.51 8.85
CA HIS A 37 -12.09 25.53 9.53
C HIS A 37 -13.44 25.43 8.81
N GLN A 38 -13.65 24.32 8.09
CA GLN A 38 -14.89 24.07 7.34
C GLN A 38 -15.64 22.86 7.93
N SER A 39 -15.65 22.73 9.25
CA SER A 39 -16.40 21.69 9.92
C SER A 39 -17.88 22.08 10.03
N GLN A 40 -18.76 21.12 9.74
CA GLN A 40 -20.20 21.25 10.00
C GLN A 40 -20.55 21.18 11.51
N HIS A 41 -19.58 20.82 12.33
CA HIS A 41 -19.75 20.72 13.79
C HIS A 41 -19.12 21.94 14.45
N ALA A 42 -19.94 22.73 15.15
CA ALA A 42 -19.47 23.79 16.04
C ALA A 42 -18.49 23.20 17.07
N GLN A 43 -17.40 23.84 17.39
CA GLN A 43 -16.37 23.44 18.36
C GLN A 43 -15.27 22.47 17.84
N HIS A 44 -15.28 22.03 16.58
CA HIS A 44 -14.15 21.31 16.01
C HIS A 44 -13.06 22.31 15.57
N GLN A 45 -12.27 22.78 16.51
CA GLN A 45 -11.18 23.74 16.26
C GLN A 45 -9.83 23.10 16.57
N PHE A 46 -8.76 23.62 15.93
CA PHE A 46 -7.40 23.29 16.37
C PHE A 46 -7.14 23.96 17.72
N GLY A 47 -6.72 23.19 18.71
CA GLY A 47 -6.39 23.75 20.02
C GLY A 47 -5.11 24.59 19.97
N ARG A 48 -4.02 24.02 19.44
CA ARG A 48 -2.73 24.69 19.27
C ARG A 48 -2.15 24.30 17.91
N VAL A 49 -1.80 25.29 17.10
CA VAL A 49 -1.15 25.08 15.81
C VAL A 49 0.29 25.57 15.89
N ARG A 50 1.23 24.73 15.47
CA ARG A 50 2.61 25.10 15.24
C ARG A 50 2.90 24.99 13.75
N LEU A 51 3.36 26.07 13.15
CA LEU A 51 3.77 26.10 11.75
C LEU A 51 5.29 26.15 11.69
N ALA A 52 5.86 25.35 10.79
CA ALA A 52 7.28 25.40 10.47
C ALA A 52 7.43 25.34 8.95
N VAL A 53 8.39 26.07 8.43
CA VAL A 53 8.78 26.02 7.01
C VAL A 53 10.27 25.72 6.98
N THR A 54 10.65 24.83 6.08
CA THR A 54 12.07 24.52 5.83
C THR A 54 12.34 24.59 4.34
N SER A 55 13.48 25.14 3.97
CA SER A 55 13.91 25.27 2.58
C SER A 55 14.90 24.18 2.16
N SER A 56 15.38 23.36 3.07
CA SER A 56 16.36 22.31 2.73
C SER A 56 16.39 21.22 3.77
N GLY A 57 16.46 19.98 3.33
CA GLY A 57 17.06 18.81 3.96
C GLY A 57 16.70 18.40 5.40
N ALA A 58 15.95 19.20 6.13
CA ALA A 58 15.53 18.86 7.48
C ALA A 58 14.36 17.86 7.52
N TYR A 59 13.58 17.77 6.45
CA TYR A 59 12.67 16.65 6.23
C TYR A 59 13.45 15.55 5.53
N THR A 60 13.78 14.51 6.26
CA THR A 60 14.32 13.33 5.65
C THR A 60 13.27 12.73 4.73
N GLU A 61 13.68 12.14 3.65
CA GLU A 61 12.79 11.44 2.68
C GLU A 61 11.82 10.46 3.37
N LYS A 62 12.15 9.99 4.58
CA LYS A 62 11.29 9.13 5.41
C LYS A 62 10.01 9.81 5.91
N GLU A 63 9.97 11.13 5.98
CA GLU A 63 8.82 11.90 6.49
C GLU A 63 7.83 12.27 5.40
N ILE A 64 8.19 12.09 4.13
CA ILE A 64 7.27 12.25 3.00
C ILE A 64 6.42 10.99 2.91
N PRO A 65 5.09 11.07 3.14
CA PRO A 65 4.24 9.89 3.06
C PRO A 65 4.26 9.29 1.67
N LEU A 66 4.28 7.96 1.60
CA LEU A 66 4.01 7.24 0.36
C LEU A 66 2.55 7.47 -0.05
N LYS A 67 2.31 7.61 -1.34
CA LYS A 67 0.95 7.53 -1.85
C LYS A 67 0.70 6.08 -2.27
N LEU A 68 -0.18 5.42 -1.56
CA LEU A 68 -0.60 4.06 -1.85
C LEU A 68 -1.85 4.13 -2.74
N GLU A 69 -1.79 3.53 -3.92
CA GLU A 69 -2.94 3.46 -4.83
C GLU A 69 -3.88 2.33 -4.41
N ASP A 70 -4.98 2.17 -5.12
CA ASP A 70 -5.97 1.13 -4.84
C ASP A 70 -5.38 -0.29 -4.94
N TRP A 71 -5.99 -1.21 -4.20
CA TRP A 71 -5.74 -2.63 -4.35
C TRP A 71 -6.50 -3.21 -5.54
N TYR A 72 -5.86 -4.18 -6.19
CA TYR A 72 -6.46 -5.03 -7.21
C TYR A 72 -6.23 -6.49 -6.85
N SER A 73 -7.21 -7.35 -7.16
CA SER A 73 -7.10 -8.80 -7.02
C SER A 73 -7.23 -9.49 -8.37
N LEU A 74 -6.56 -10.62 -8.52
CA LEU A 74 -6.66 -11.48 -9.70
C LEU A 74 -6.67 -12.95 -9.25
N GLY A 75 -7.74 -13.67 -9.58
CA GLY A 75 -7.94 -15.03 -9.19
C GLY A 75 -9.37 -15.32 -8.74
N PRO A 76 -9.63 -16.43 -7.98
CA PRO A 76 -8.64 -17.44 -7.62
C PRO A 76 -8.25 -18.32 -8.80
N PHE A 77 -7.01 -18.79 -8.80
CA PHE A 77 -6.50 -19.79 -9.71
C PHE A 77 -6.37 -21.14 -8.99
N PRO A 78 -6.83 -22.26 -9.53
CA PRO A 78 -6.42 -23.58 -9.04
C PRO A 78 -4.89 -23.66 -9.06
N THR A 79 -4.29 -24.20 -8.01
CA THR A 79 -2.83 -24.26 -7.91
C THR A 79 -2.37 -25.55 -7.22
N GLU A 80 -1.20 -26.05 -7.64
CA GLU A 80 -0.48 -27.14 -6.99
C GLU A 80 0.52 -26.63 -5.94
N GLY A 81 0.62 -25.29 -5.78
CA GLY A 81 1.47 -24.68 -4.78
C GLY A 81 2.06 -23.32 -5.19
N LEU A 82 2.94 -22.84 -4.33
CA LEU A 82 3.49 -21.48 -4.43
C LEU A 82 4.37 -21.29 -5.68
N SER A 83 4.99 -22.33 -6.20
CA SER A 83 5.89 -22.26 -7.36
C SER A 83 5.15 -22.13 -8.71
N GLN A 84 3.87 -22.50 -8.78
CA GLN A 84 3.11 -22.46 -10.03
C GLN A 84 2.82 -21.00 -10.42
N ASN A 85 3.36 -20.56 -11.56
CA ASN A 85 3.12 -19.21 -12.10
C ASN A 85 1.86 -19.20 -12.98
N HIS A 86 0.95 -18.25 -12.72
CA HIS A 86 -0.27 -18.06 -13.50
C HIS A 86 -0.21 -16.83 -14.45
N GLY A 87 0.97 -16.24 -14.64
CA GLY A 87 1.24 -15.22 -15.64
C GLY A 87 1.69 -13.86 -15.14
N PRO A 88 1.22 -13.30 -14.02
CA PRO A 88 1.64 -11.93 -13.61
C PRO A 88 3.02 -11.88 -12.96
N GLU A 89 3.60 -13.03 -12.56
CA GLU A 89 4.87 -13.09 -11.83
C GLU A 89 6.06 -12.71 -12.71
N GLY A 90 6.89 -11.76 -12.27
CA GLY A 90 8.09 -11.33 -12.97
C GLY A 90 7.84 -10.54 -14.27
N ALA A 91 6.61 -10.16 -14.56
CA ALA A 91 6.21 -9.39 -15.72
C ALA A 91 5.66 -8.01 -15.34
N PRO A 92 5.68 -7.02 -16.25
CA PRO A 92 4.95 -5.77 -16.04
C PRO A 92 3.46 -6.03 -15.85
N ILE A 93 2.87 -5.35 -14.88
CA ILE A 93 1.44 -5.51 -14.61
C ILE A 93 0.61 -4.69 -15.60
N ASP A 94 -0.24 -5.38 -16.34
CA ASP A 94 -1.29 -4.79 -17.17
C ASP A 94 -2.66 -5.16 -16.56
N LEU A 95 -3.35 -4.16 -16.02
CA LEU A 95 -4.68 -4.35 -15.40
C LEU A 95 -5.78 -4.71 -16.40
N GLN A 96 -5.54 -4.58 -17.71
CA GLN A 96 -6.47 -4.98 -18.75
C GLN A 96 -6.21 -6.40 -19.26
N GLN A 97 -5.08 -6.98 -18.90
CA GLN A 97 -4.73 -8.34 -19.32
C GLN A 97 -5.73 -9.36 -18.78
N ALA A 98 -6.07 -10.32 -19.63
CA ALA A 98 -6.93 -11.43 -19.31
C ALA A 98 -6.09 -12.72 -19.11
N PHE A 99 -6.47 -13.51 -18.13
CA PHE A 99 -5.76 -14.73 -17.74
C PHE A 99 -6.69 -15.95 -17.85
N PRO A 100 -6.44 -16.88 -18.76
CA PRO A 100 -7.25 -18.10 -18.86
C PRO A 100 -6.98 -19.02 -17.66
N SER A 101 -8.04 -19.58 -17.07
CA SER A 101 -7.95 -20.50 -15.94
C SER A 101 -9.17 -21.39 -15.88
N GLY A 102 -8.99 -22.74 -16.00
CA GLY A 102 -10.06 -23.71 -15.83
C GLY A 102 -11.28 -23.48 -16.74
N GLY A 103 -11.09 -23.07 -17.98
CA GLY A 103 -12.17 -22.74 -18.92
C GLY A 103 -12.86 -21.39 -18.69
N LYS A 104 -12.37 -20.61 -17.73
CA LYS A 104 -12.80 -19.22 -17.45
C LYS A 104 -11.71 -18.24 -17.84
N VAL A 105 -12.08 -16.97 -17.94
CA VAL A 105 -11.15 -15.85 -18.14
C VAL A 105 -11.19 -14.99 -16.91
N LEU A 106 -10.08 -14.89 -16.20
CA LEU A 106 -9.91 -14.05 -15.02
C LEU A 106 -9.34 -12.70 -15.43
N LYS A 107 -9.74 -11.64 -14.73
CA LYS A 107 -9.26 -10.27 -14.91
C LYS A 107 -9.01 -9.63 -13.58
N TRP A 108 -8.15 -8.63 -13.56
CA TRP A 108 -7.94 -7.80 -12.39
C TRP A 108 -9.24 -7.11 -11.97
N ALA A 109 -9.57 -7.21 -10.70
CA ALA A 109 -10.71 -6.54 -10.08
C ALA A 109 -10.20 -5.52 -9.06
N LYS A 110 -10.74 -4.30 -9.12
CA LYS A 110 -10.43 -3.27 -8.12
C LYS A 110 -11.10 -3.64 -6.79
N GLU A 111 -10.32 -3.58 -5.72
CA GLU A 111 -10.76 -3.92 -4.37
C GLU A 111 -10.87 -2.66 -3.51
N THR A 112 -12.09 -2.36 -3.08
CA THR A 112 -12.37 -1.19 -2.22
C THR A 112 -12.49 -1.55 -0.74
N LYS A 113 -12.52 -2.83 -0.42
CA LYS A 113 -12.69 -3.36 0.94
C LYS A 113 -11.40 -3.56 1.71
N TYR A 114 -10.24 -3.60 1.03
CA TYR A 114 -8.96 -3.84 1.67
C TYR A 114 -8.40 -2.56 2.28
N VAL A 115 -8.13 -2.62 3.57
CA VAL A 115 -7.63 -1.51 4.39
C VAL A 115 -6.29 -1.92 4.99
N ASP A 116 -5.25 -1.12 4.76
CA ASP A 116 -3.92 -1.39 5.27
C ASP A 116 -3.92 -1.48 6.82
N GLY A 117 -3.15 -2.42 7.36
CA GLY A 117 -3.06 -2.67 8.79
C GLY A 117 -4.25 -3.45 9.38
N GLN A 118 -4.99 -4.17 8.57
CA GLN A 118 -6.07 -5.06 8.97
C GLN A 118 -5.93 -6.44 8.32
N VAL A 119 -6.36 -7.46 9.05
CA VAL A 119 -6.47 -8.82 8.49
C VAL A 119 -7.72 -8.90 7.61
N HIS A 120 -7.56 -9.44 6.40
CA HIS A 120 -8.63 -9.64 5.43
C HIS A 120 -8.82 -11.12 5.11
N ASN A 121 -10.05 -11.59 5.19
CA ASN A 121 -10.44 -12.91 4.70
C ASN A 121 -10.61 -12.86 3.17
N LEU A 122 -9.96 -13.79 2.46
CA LEU A 122 -10.02 -13.88 1.01
C LEU A 122 -11.12 -14.81 0.49
N SER A 123 -11.45 -15.86 1.22
CA SER A 123 -12.49 -16.86 0.86
C SER A 123 -12.27 -17.44 -0.54
N ILE A 124 -11.05 -17.85 -0.88
CA ILE A 124 -10.67 -18.29 -2.24
C ILE A 124 -10.82 -19.78 -2.47
N GLY A 125 -11.09 -20.58 -1.43
CA GLY A 125 -11.20 -22.04 -1.51
C GLY A 125 -9.86 -22.76 -1.44
N ASP A 126 -9.94 -24.08 -1.26
CA ASP A 126 -8.75 -24.93 -1.09
C ASP A 126 -7.96 -25.10 -2.39
N ASN A 127 -6.65 -25.29 -2.26
CA ASN A 127 -5.72 -25.49 -3.38
C ASN A 127 -5.88 -24.41 -4.46
N THR A 128 -5.95 -23.15 -4.02
CA THR A 128 -6.05 -21.99 -4.89
C THR A 128 -5.05 -20.93 -4.56
N SER A 129 -4.80 -20.04 -5.50
CA SER A 129 -3.98 -18.84 -5.31
C SER A 129 -4.69 -17.57 -5.77
N LEU A 130 -4.42 -16.46 -5.09
CA LEU A 130 -4.88 -15.13 -5.44
C LEU A 130 -3.69 -14.20 -5.54
N TYR A 131 -3.66 -13.39 -6.59
CA TYR A 131 -2.72 -12.29 -6.68
C TYR A 131 -3.37 -11.00 -6.18
N LEU A 132 -2.59 -10.22 -5.43
CA LEU A 132 -2.93 -8.90 -4.95
C LEU A 132 -1.90 -7.92 -5.51
N TYR A 133 -2.37 -6.81 -6.04
CA TYR A 133 -1.51 -5.81 -6.66
C TYR A 133 -1.89 -4.41 -6.23
N ARG A 134 -0.90 -3.56 -6.04
CA ARG A 134 -1.06 -2.10 -5.95
C ARG A 134 0.18 -1.36 -6.44
N SER A 135 0.00 -0.11 -6.84
CA SER A 135 1.09 0.83 -7.10
C SER A 135 1.39 1.65 -5.84
N ILE A 136 2.68 1.88 -5.60
CA ILE A 136 3.21 2.72 -4.52
C ILE A 136 3.96 3.87 -5.15
N GLN A 137 3.49 5.11 -4.96
CA GLN A 137 4.18 6.30 -5.44
C GLN A 137 5.18 6.78 -4.39
N SER A 138 6.43 6.90 -4.78
CA SER A 138 7.49 7.47 -3.95
C SER A 138 8.11 8.68 -4.64
N GLN A 139 8.39 9.74 -3.90
CA GLN A 139 9.03 10.92 -4.47
C GLN A 139 10.54 10.76 -4.61
N SER A 140 11.13 9.80 -3.90
CA SER A 140 12.57 9.55 -3.89
C SER A 140 12.90 8.07 -3.77
N SER A 141 14.14 7.70 -4.02
CA SER A 141 14.65 6.37 -3.70
C SER A 141 14.72 6.21 -2.19
N ARG A 142 14.03 5.19 -1.63
CA ARG A 142 14.08 4.90 -0.21
C ARG A 142 13.78 3.45 0.10
N ARG A 143 14.33 2.98 1.20
CA ARG A 143 14.07 1.66 1.74
C ARG A 143 12.97 1.72 2.79
N VAL A 144 11.95 0.87 2.65
CA VAL A 144 10.86 0.74 3.60
C VAL A 144 10.65 -0.72 3.98
N SER A 145 10.18 -0.96 5.20
CA SER A 145 9.76 -2.30 5.63
C SER A 145 8.26 -2.44 5.39
N LEU A 146 7.87 -3.54 4.75
CA LEU A 146 6.49 -3.97 4.58
C LEU A 146 6.22 -5.09 5.56
N SER A 147 5.27 -4.90 6.46
CA SER A 147 4.76 -5.95 7.34
C SER A 147 3.64 -6.70 6.65
N LEU A 148 3.62 -8.02 6.77
CA LEU A 148 2.74 -8.93 6.05
C LEU A 148 2.24 -10.04 6.95
N GLY A 149 1.15 -10.67 6.52
CA GLY A 149 0.64 -11.92 7.05
C GLY A 149 -0.13 -12.65 5.96
N SER A 150 -0.15 -13.97 6.03
CA SER A 150 -0.86 -14.83 5.07
C SER A 150 -1.42 -16.08 5.70
N ASP A 151 -2.47 -16.57 5.08
CA ASP A 151 -3.07 -17.86 5.29
C ASP A 151 -3.27 -18.50 3.88
N ASP A 152 -2.45 -19.44 3.41
CA ASP A 152 -1.22 -20.02 4.00
C ASP A 152 0.04 -19.28 3.49
N ALA A 153 0.60 -19.78 2.35
CA ALA A 153 1.88 -19.35 1.78
C ALA A 153 1.78 -18.00 1.05
N ILE A 154 2.90 -17.28 1.01
CA ILE A 154 2.98 -15.96 0.37
C ILE A 154 4.27 -15.80 -0.43
N LYS A 155 4.16 -15.08 -1.53
CA LYS A 155 5.28 -14.65 -2.36
C LYS A 155 5.08 -13.20 -2.78
N VAL A 156 6.15 -12.41 -2.73
CA VAL A 156 6.08 -10.95 -2.93
C VAL A 156 7.12 -10.50 -3.95
N TRP A 157 6.70 -9.62 -4.84
CA TRP A 157 7.56 -8.95 -5.82
C TRP A 157 7.44 -7.45 -5.72
N LEU A 158 8.54 -6.77 -5.93
CA LEU A 158 8.58 -5.33 -6.15
C LEU A 158 9.21 -5.06 -7.52
N ASN A 159 8.52 -4.31 -8.37
CA ASN A 159 9.01 -3.96 -9.70
C ASN A 159 9.52 -5.19 -10.48
N GLN A 160 8.77 -6.30 -10.44
CA GLN A 160 9.04 -7.59 -11.07
C GLN A 160 10.12 -8.46 -10.37
N ALA A 161 10.91 -7.89 -9.46
CA ALA A 161 11.90 -8.64 -8.70
C ALA A 161 11.24 -9.29 -7.48
N GLN A 162 11.46 -10.59 -7.27
CA GLN A 162 11.02 -11.27 -6.06
C GLN A 162 11.80 -10.73 -4.86
N VAL A 163 11.09 -10.27 -3.83
CA VAL A 163 11.68 -9.69 -2.60
C VAL A 163 11.43 -10.57 -1.37
N MET A 164 10.41 -11.45 -1.42
CA MET A 164 10.11 -12.35 -0.32
C MET A 164 9.38 -13.61 -0.82
N VAL A 165 9.61 -14.72 -0.14
CA VAL A 165 8.85 -15.96 -0.28
C VAL A 165 8.78 -16.65 1.07
N ASN A 166 7.59 -17.13 1.43
CA ASN A 166 7.38 -17.95 2.61
C ASN A 166 6.33 -19.03 2.28
N ASP A 167 6.82 -20.26 2.13
CA ASP A 167 5.99 -21.43 1.85
C ASP A 167 5.66 -22.13 3.17
N VAL A 168 4.51 -21.83 3.73
CA VAL A 168 4.11 -22.22 5.07
C VAL A 168 2.61 -22.53 5.09
N ASN A 169 2.20 -23.44 5.95
CA ASN A 169 0.79 -23.70 6.25
C ASN A 169 0.46 -23.10 7.61
N ARG A 170 -0.39 -22.07 7.61
CA ARG A 170 -0.73 -21.30 8.84
C ARG A 170 -1.98 -20.47 8.64
N GLY A 171 -2.63 -20.08 9.75
CA GLY A 171 -3.65 -19.05 9.74
C GLY A 171 -3.06 -17.64 9.67
N VAL A 172 -3.81 -16.69 9.09
CA VAL A 172 -3.38 -15.29 8.97
C VAL A 172 -3.36 -14.57 10.31
N ALA A 173 -2.31 -13.80 10.54
CA ALA A 173 -2.21 -12.82 11.62
C ALA A 173 -1.42 -11.59 11.16
N ALA A 174 -1.49 -10.52 11.94
CA ALA A 174 -0.67 -9.33 11.71
C ALA A 174 0.81 -9.65 11.96
N ASP A 175 1.69 -8.97 11.22
CA ASP A 175 3.14 -8.92 11.46
C ASP A 175 3.86 -10.29 11.47
N GLN A 176 3.34 -11.26 10.69
CA GLN A 176 3.95 -12.60 10.60
C GLN A 176 5.24 -12.62 9.79
N ASP A 177 5.33 -11.76 8.77
CA ASP A 177 6.48 -11.66 7.87
C ASP A 177 6.87 -10.20 7.66
N GLN A 178 8.11 -9.99 7.23
CA GLN A 178 8.61 -8.67 6.82
C GLN A 178 9.34 -8.77 5.49
N ALA A 179 9.01 -7.89 4.56
CA ALA A 179 9.74 -7.69 3.32
C ALA A 179 10.39 -6.30 3.31
N VAL A 180 11.57 -6.20 2.72
CA VAL A 180 12.25 -4.92 2.49
C VAL A 180 11.99 -4.49 1.05
N LEU A 181 11.46 -3.29 0.90
CA LEU A 181 11.15 -2.70 -0.40
C LEU A 181 12.12 -1.55 -0.68
N ASP A 182 12.96 -1.70 -1.70
CA ASP A 182 13.81 -0.63 -2.23
C ASP A 182 13.03 0.15 -3.30
N LEU A 183 12.32 1.20 -2.88
CA LEU A 183 11.49 2.01 -3.75
C LEU A 183 12.35 2.97 -4.59
N LYS A 184 11.95 3.13 -5.85
CA LYS A 184 12.50 4.13 -6.79
C LYS A 184 11.59 5.37 -6.82
N PRO A 185 12.10 6.53 -7.27
CA PRO A 185 11.23 7.68 -7.56
C PRO A 185 10.16 7.31 -8.59
N GLY A 186 8.93 7.79 -8.37
CA GLY A 186 7.77 7.48 -9.21
C GLY A 186 7.00 6.25 -8.75
N ALA A 187 6.37 5.57 -9.69
CA ALA A 187 5.55 4.39 -9.46
C ALA A 187 6.41 3.14 -9.18
N ASN A 188 6.06 2.43 -8.11
CA ASN A 188 6.60 1.13 -7.78
C ASN A 188 5.45 0.12 -7.74
N HIS A 189 5.65 -1.05 -8.30
CA HIS A 189 4.64 -2.07 -8.49
C HIS A 189 4.83 -3.19 -7.48
N LEU A 190 3.95 -3.25 -6.49
CA LEU A 190 3.91 -4.32 -5.49
C LEU A 190 2.94 -5.39 -5.96
N LEU A 191 3.43 -6.61 -6.12
CA LEU A 191 2.63 -7.79 -6.41
C LEU A 191 2.81 -8.79 -5.29
N MET A 192 1.71 -9.36 -4.80
CA MET A 192 1.72 -10.45 -3.83
C MET A 192 0.91 -11.62 -4.38
N LYS A 193 1.31 -12.84 -4.09
CA LYS A 193 0.55 -14.06 -4.31
C LYS A 193 0.31 -14.72 -2.97
N VAL A 194 -0.94 -14.97 -2.65
CA VAL A 194 -1.34 -15.78 -1.49
C VAL A 194 -1.83 -17.12 -2.01
N VAL A 195 -1.35 -18.19 -1.42
CA VAL A 195 -1.79 -19.58 -1.72
C VAL A 195 -2.52 -20.10 -0.51
N ASN A 196 -3.70 -20.66 -0.74
CA ASN A 196 -4.47 -21.40 0.25
C ASN A 196 -4.34 -22.89 -0.05
N TYR A 197 -3.72 -23.63 0.83
CA TYR A 197 -3.64 -25.10 0.74
C TYR A 197 -4.89 -25.78 1.26
N GLY A 198 -5.64 -25.15 2.15
CA GLY A 198 -6.94 -25.61 2.64
C GLY A 198 -7.47 -24.86 3.84
N GLY A 199 -8.79 -24.84 3.97
CA GLY A 199 -9.49 -24.17 5.07
C GLY A 199 -9.75 -22.68 4.84
N ALA A 200 -9.46 -21.86 5.84
CA ALA A 200 -9.57 -20.41 5.73
C ALA A 200 -8.47 -19.86 4.80
N SER A 201 -8.64 -18.62 4.36
CA SER A 201 -7.62 -17.93 3.58
C SER A 201 -7.64 -16.44 3.88
N GLY A 202 -6.49 -15.79 3.92
CA GLY A 202 -6.42 -14.39 4.27
C GLY A 202 -5.05 -13.75 4.06
N PHE A 203 -5.01 -12.42 4.21
CA PHE A 203 -3.76 -11.65 4.23
C PHE A 203 -3.87 -10.46 5.18
N TYR A 204 -2.69 -9.95 5.54
CA TYR A 204 -2.50 -8.74 6.32
C TYR A 204 -1.49 -7.84 5.62
#